data_cd771a24c4851dcb86e5115b60367207
#
_entry.id   cd771a24c4851dcb86e5115b60367207
#
_cell.length_a   1.000
_cell.length_b   1.000
_cell.length_c   1.000
_cell.angle_alpha   90.00
_cell.angle_beta   90.00
_cell.angle_gamma   90.00
#
_symmetry.space_group_name_H-M   'P 1'
#
loop_
_entity.id
_entity.type
_entity.pdbx_description
1 polymer ?
#
loop_
_entity_poly.entity_id
_entity_poly.type
_entity_poly.pdbx_seq_one_letter_code
_entity_poly.pdbx_strand_id
1 'polypeptide(L)'
;MRLREELRQRARSRQRSILIVPEQFTSSTEGALYHALGDELSGYVESYSFTSLAETLLRRYGGAAVPTLSEAGRAVLVRRAMDEMMDKVVYYSRQRRSQKAAETISELKSAGIRPETLADYANAPGADKDKLGELALIFGTYETLLAQTAMDPGDRVELAAKSLDQAFFAGRTVYI
;
A
#
# COMPACT_ATOMS: atom_id res chain seq x y z
N MET A 1 1.06 -29.26 1.90
CA MET A 1 1.73 -30.21 2.82
C MET A 1 3.24 -29.94 2.95
N ARG A 2 3.99 -29.75 1.88
CA ARG A 2 5.45 -29.50 1.89
C ARG A 2 5.89 -28.27 2.72
N LEU A 3 5.27 -27.10 2.55
CA LEU A 3 5.70 -25.86 3.22
C LEU A 3 5.67 -25.96 4.75
N ARG A 4 4.59 -26.52 5.32
CA ARG A 4 4.46 -26.66 6.79
C ARG A 4 5.53 -27.55 7.38
N GLU A 5 5.89 -28.64 6.70
CA GLU A 5 6.94 -29.55 7.15
C GLU A 5 8.32 -28.90 7.08
N GLU A 6 8.59 -28.15 6.01
CA GLU A 6 9.81 -27.36 5.85
C GLU A 6 9.96 -26.31 6.95
N LEU A 7 8.89 -25.53 7.20
CA LEU A 7 8.88 -24.53 8.28
C LEU A 7 9.14 -25.17 9.66
N ARG A 8 8.52 -26.34 9.90
CA ARG A 8 8.74 -27.10 11.14
C ARG A 8 10.19 -27.57 11.28
N GLN A 9 10.78 -28.10 10.22
CA GLN A 9 12.16 -28.57 10.21
C GLN A 9 13.13 -27.40 10.45
N ARG A 10 12.92 -26.26 9.80
CA ARG A 10 13.72 -25.06 10.01
C ARG A 10 13.60 -24.52 11.44
N ALA A 11 12.39 -24.46 11.97
CA ALA A 11 12.14 -24.03 13.35
C ALA A 11 12.85 -24.95 14.37
N ARG A 12 12.83 -26.28 14.17
CA ARG A 12 13.59 -27.23 14.99
C ARG A 12 15.10 -26.98 14.94
N SER A 13 15.60 -26.52 13.79
CA SER A 13 17.01 -26.14 13.61
C SER A 13 17.28 -24.69 14.09
N ARG A 14 16.32 -24.03 14.79
CA ARG A 14 16.39 -22.65 15.26
C ARG A 14 16.61 -21.61 14.15
N GLN A 15 16.20 -21.94 12.94
CA GLN A 15 16.26 -21.05 11.79
C GLN A 15 14.95 -20.29 11.67
N ARG A 16 15.04 -18.96 11.55
CA ARG A 16 13.88 -18.10 11.41
C ARG A 16 13.37 -18.07 9.97
N SER A 17 12.05 -17.97 9.83
CA SER A 17 11.38 -17.87 8.55
C SER A 17 10.34 -16.75 8.59
N ILE A 18 10.16 -16.09 7.45
CA ILE A 18 9.10 -15.11 7.21
C ILE A 18 8.19 -15.67 6.13
N LEU A 19 6.89 -15.67 6.37
CA LEU A 19 5.87 -16.06 5.42
C LEU A 19 5.07 -14.82 5.01
N ILE A 20 5.10 -14.46 3.74
CA ILE A 20 4.30 -13.35 3.19
C ILE A 20 3.02 -13.94 2.63
N VAL A 21 1.89 -13.44 3.09
CA VAL A 21 0.55 -13.90 2.72
C VAL A 21 -0.34 -12.71 2.34
N PRO A 22 -1.38 -12.92 1.52
CA PRO A 22 -2.39 -11.89 1.29
C PRO A 22 -3.01 -11.40 2.60
N GLU A 23 -3.36 -10.10 2.66
CA GLU A 23 -3.87 -9.42 3.85
C GLU A 23 -4.99 -10.19 4.56
N GLN A 24 -5.95 -10.68 3.79
CA GLN A 24 -7.12 -11.41 4.27
C GLN A 24 -6.80 -12.75 4.95
N PHE A 25 -5.61 -13.29 4.74
CA PHE A 25 -5.19 -14.58 5.30
C PHE A 25 -4.21 -14.47 6.46
N THR A 26 -3.80 -13.27 6.85
CA THR A 26 -2.77 -13.08 7.89
C THR A 26 -3.15 -13.76 9.20
N SER A 27 -4.31 -13.42 9.77
CA SER A 27 -4.77 -13.98 11.06
C SER A 27 -5.03 -15.49 10.98
N SER A 28 -5.60 -15.99 9.88
CA SER A 28 -5.85 -17.43 9.71
C SER A 28 -4.54 -18.21 9.55
N THR A 29 -3.54 -17.60 8.92
CA THR A 29 -2.20 -18.20 8.76
C THR A 29 -1.46 -18.24 10.09
N GLU A 30 -1.52 -17.19 10.89
CA GLU A 30 -0.93 -17.18 12.25
C GLU A 30 -1.52 -18.29 13.12
N GLY A 31 -2.84 -18.42 13.15
CA GLY A 31 -3.51 -19.50 13.87
C GLY A 31 -3.10 -20.88 13.36
N ALA A 32 -3.04 -21.07 12.03
CA ALA A 32 -2.63 -22.33 11.42
C ALA A 32 -1.15 -22.69 11.68
N LEU A 33 -0.26 -21.69 11.71
CA LEU A 33 1.15 -21.86 12.07
C LEU A 33 1.30 -22.24 13.54
N TYR A 34 0.60 -21.54 14.43
CA TYR A 34 0.59 -21.84 15.85
C TYR A 34 0.14 -23.28 16.14
N HIS A 35 -0.99 -23.71 15.56
CA HIS A 35 -1.47 -25.09 15.68
C HIS A 35 -0.51 -26.13 15.07
N ALA A 36 0.16 -25.78 13.99
CA ALA A 36 1.06 -26.71 13.33
C ALA A 36 2.42 -26.84 14.03
N LEU A 37 2.93 -25.77 14.61
CA LEU A 37 4.28 -25.70 15.17
C LEU A 37 4.31 -25.87 16.70
N GLY A 38 3.24 -25.46 17.40
CA GLY A 38 3.15 -25.41 18.84
C GLY A 38 3.92 -24.23 19.44
N ASP A 39 3.81 -24.06 20.76
CA ASP A 39 4.36 -22.90 21.50
C ASP A 39 5.88 -22.74 21.33
N GLU A 40 6.61 -23.85 21.32
CA GLU A 40 8.08 -23.82 21.27
C GLU A 40 8.64 -23.37 19.92
N LEU A 41 7.96 -23.72 18.82
CA LEU A 41 8.47 -23.51 17.47
C LEU A 41 7.81 -22.33 16.75
N SER A 42 6.64 -21.89 17.20
CA SER A 42 5.92 -20.79 16.54
C SER A 42 6.69 -19.48 16.53
N GLY A 43 7.52 -19.20 17.52
CA GLY A 43 8.38 -18.01 17.59
C GLY A 43 9.49 -17.94 16.52
N TYR A 44 9.71 -19.01 15.75
CA TYR A 44 10.68 -19.04 14.66
C TYR A 44 10.07 -18.74 13.29
N VAL A 45 8.74 -18.61 13.19
CA VAL A 45 8.03 -18.31 11.94
C VAL A 45 7.13 -17.11 12.15
N GLU A 46 7.40 -16.04 11.41
CA GLU A 46 6.62 -14.82 11.43
C GLU A 46 5.81 -14.75 10.13
N SER A 47 4.50 -14.42 10.20
CA SER A 47 3.68 -14.19 9.02
C SER A 47 3.34 -12.72 8.88
N TYR A 48 3.42 -12.21 7.66
CA TYR A 48 3.13 -10.83 7.31
C TYR A 48 2.32 -10.76 6.03
N SER A 49 1.47 -9.73 5.92
CA SER A 49 1.11 -9.16 4.63
C SER A 49 2.14 -8.13 4.20
N PHE A 50 2.09 -7.65 2.96
CA PHE A 50 2.96 -6.54 2.54
C PHE A 50 2.73 -5.29 3.39
N THR A 51 1.49 -5.00 3.76
CA THR A 51 1.14 -3.85 4.60
C THR A 51 1.70 -4.00 6.02
N SER A 52 1.49 -5.14 6.66
CA SER A 52 1.98 -5.37 8.03
C SER A 52 3.50 -5.47 8.10
N LEU A 53 4.15 -5.98 7.05
CA LEU A 53 5.60 -5.96 6.92
C LEU A 53 6.13 -4.53 6.79
N ALA A 54 5.50 -3.71 5.94
CA ALA A 54 5.85 -2.30 5.78
C ALA A 54 5.73 -1.53 7.10
N GLU A 55 4.63 -1.74 7.84
CA GLU A 55 4.44 -1.15 9.18
C GLU A 55 5.54 -1.56 10.16
N THR A 56 5.92 -2.83 10.15
CA THR A 56 6.98 -3.37 11.03
C THR A 56 8.33 -2.75 10.69
N LEU A 57 8.65 -2.63 9.40
CA LEU A 57 9.89 -2.01 8.92
C LEU A 57 9.95 -0.53 9.28
N LEU A 58 8.89 0.24 8.98
CA LEU A 58 8.83 1.66 9.29
C LEU A 58 8.89 1.94 10.80
N ARG A 59 8.31 1.08 11.61
CA ARG A 59 8.39 1.17 13.07
C ARG A 59 9.81 0.93 13.57
N ARG A 60 10.53 0.02 12.95
CA ARG A 60 11.88 -0.37 13.35
C ARG A 60 12.95 0.60 12.85
N TYR A 61 12.80 1.10 11.63
CA TYR A 61 13.85 1.90 10.95
C TYR A 61 13.48 3.38 10.79
N GLY A 62 12.30 3.78 11.24
CA GLY A 62 11.79 5.16 11.14
C GLY A 62 10.76 5.32 10.01
N GLY A 63 9.96 6.38 10.10
CA GLY A 63 8.89 6.69 9.14
C GLY A 63 7.48 6.34 9.64
N ALA A 64 7.34 5.69 10.80
CA ALA A 64 6.04 5.35 11.38
C ALA A 64 5.26 6.57 11.92
N ALA A 65 5.91 7.72 12.11
CA ALA A 65 5.32 8.89 12.75
C ALA A 65 4.24 9.59 11.89
N VAL A 66 4.26 9.40 10.57
CA VAL A 66 3.28 10.00 9.68
C VAL A 66 2.00 9.15 9.69
N PRO A 67 0.83 9.73 9.99
CA PRO A 67 -0.42 8.99 10.02
C PRO A 67 -0.77 8.44 8.63
N THR A 68 -1.33 7.24 8.59
CA THR A 68 -1.83 6.64 7.35
C THR A 68 -3.24 7.11 7.08
N LEU A 69 -3.50 7.51 5.85
CA LEU A 69 -4.82 7.93 5.41
C LEU A 69 -5.76 6.72 5.31
N SER A 70 -6.94 6.82 5.94
CA SER A 70 -7.99 5.84 5.76
C SER A 70 -8.68 6.00 4.40
N GLU A 71 -9.44 5.00 3.95
CA GLU A 71 -10.22 5.07 2.72
C GLU A 71 -11.23 6.24 2.76
N ALA A 72 -11.92 6.43 3.89
CA ALA A 72 -12.80 7.58 4.09
C ALA A 72 -12.03 8.91 4.04
N GLY A 73 -10.86 8.97 4.65
CA GLY A 73 -9.98 10.14 4.60
C GLY A 73 -9.54 10.46 3.17
N ARG A 74 -9.22 9.44 2.35
CA ARG A 74 -8.92 9.60 0.93
C ARG A 74 -10.08 10.24 0.18
N ALA A 75 -11.30 9.74 0.35
CA ALA A 75 -12.48 10.29 -0.30
C ALA A 75 -12.70 11.77 0.08
N VAL A 76 -12.46 12.14 1.34
CA VAL A 76 -12.54 13.52 1.82
C VAL A 76 -11.47 14.40 1.17
N LEU A 77 -10.21 13.95 1.11
CA LEU A 77 -9.13 14.72 0.47
C LEU A 77 -9.33 14.89 -1.03
N VAL A 78 -9.79 13.83 -1.72
CA VAL A 78 -10.13 13.95 -3.16
C VAL A 78 -11.28 14.92 -3.37
N ARG A 79 -12.30 14.90 -2.50
CA ARG A 79 -13.39 15.88 -2.55
C ARG A 79 -12.85 17.30 -2.38
N ARG A 80 -11.97 17.51 -1.41
CA ARG A 80 -11.33 18.82 -1.20
C ARG A 80 -10.50 19.24 -2.41
N ALA A 81 -9.72 18.33 -3.00
CA ALA A 81 -8.97 18.61 -4.22
C ALA A 81 -9.87 19.04 -5.38
N MET A 82 -11.03 18.40 -5.53
CA MET A 82 -12.03 18.78 -6.53
C MET A 82 -12.63 20.16 -6.25
N ASP A 83 -12.91 20.48 -4.99
CA ASP A 83 -13.48 21.78 -4.59
C ASP A 83 -12.45 22.92 -4.80
N GLU A 84 -11.15 22.67 -4.56
CA GLU A 84 -10.06 23.62 -4.86
C GLU A 84 -9.86 23.86 -6.36
N MET A 85 -10.23 22.88 -7.21
CA MET A 85 -10.12 22.94 -8.67
C MET A 85 -11.47 23.22 -9.36
N MET A 86 -12.49 23.67 -8.65
CA MET A 86 -13.87 23.76 -9.15
C MET A 86 -14.01 24.57 -10.43
N ASP A 87 -13.19 25.60 -10.63
CA ASP A 87 -13.19 26.43 -11.82
C ASP A 87 -12.52 25.74 -13.04
N LYS A 88 -11.74 24.69 -12.82
CA LYS A 88 -10.95 23.98 -13.84
C LYS A 88 -11.48 22.57 -14.14
N VAL A 89 -12.36 22.04 -13.28
CA VAL A 89 -12.86 20.68 -13.35
C VAL A 89 -14.36 20.71 -13.63
N VAL A 90 -14.72 20.51 -14.89
CA VAL A 90 -16.12 20.53 -15.35
C VAL A 90 -16.73 19.13 -15.40
N TYR A 91 -15.97 18.15 -15.89
CA TYR A 91 -16.45 16.78 -16.11
C TYR A 91 -16.77 16.07 -14.77
N TYR A 92 -15.84 16.13 -13.81
CA TYR A 92 -16.01 15.47 -12.51
C TYR A 92 -16.92 16.26 -11.56
N SER A 93 -16.96 17.58 -11.63
CA SER A 93 -17.82 18.44 -10.78
C SER A 93 -19.31 18.24 -11.08
N ARG A 94 -19.68 18.16 -12.36
CA ARG A 94 -21.09 17.99 -12.80
C ARG A 94 -21.73 16.70 -12.30
N GLN A 95 -20.97 15.67 -11.96
CA GLN A 95 -21.49 14.35 -11.68
C GLN A 95 -21.33 13.90 -10.22
N ARG A 96 -20.87 14.78 -9.30
CA ARG A 96 -20.58 14.43 -7.88
C ARG A 96 -19.79 13.12 -7.72
N ARG A 97 -18.82 12.87 -8.60
CA ARG A 97 -18.08 11.59 -8.69
C ARG A 97 -16.80 11.57 -7.85
N SER A 98 -16.78 12.23 -6.70
CA SER A 98 -15.59 12.25 -5.83
C SER A 98 -15.14 10.86 -5.39
N GLN A 99 -16.10 9.97 -5.10
CA GLN A 99 -15.76 8.58 -4.73
C GLN A 99 -15.12 7.83 -5.90
N LYS A 100 -15.70 7.94 -7.10
CA LYS A 100 -15.13 7.30 -8.29
C LYS A 100 -13.76 7.87 -8.66
N ALA A 101 -13.54 9.16 -8.50
CA ALA A 101 -12.23 9.78 -8.67
C ALA A 101 -11.23 9.24 -7.64
N ALA A 102 -11.63 9.08 -6.37
CA ALA A 102 -10.79 8.51 -5.32
C ALA A 102 -10.40 7.05 -5.60
N GLU A 103 -11.34 6.22 -6.04
CA GLU A 103 -11.10 4.85 -6.46
C GLU A 103 -10.10 4.79 -7.63
N THR A 104 -10.35 5.60 -8.68
CA THR A 104 -9.46 5.66 -9.85
C THR A 104 -8.05 6.16 -9.49
N ILE A 105 -7.93 7.18 -8.64
CA ILE A 105 -6.63 7.65 -8.15
C ILE A 105 -5.90 6.54 -7.38
N SER A 106 -6.63 5.77 -6.55
CA SER A 106 -6.05 4.64 -5.83
C SER A 106 -5.51 3.56 -6.78
N GLU A 107 -6.27 3.22 -7.84
CA GLU A 107 -5.85 2.28 -8.87
C GLU A 107 -4.62 2.78 -9.63
N LEU A 108 -4.60 4.05 -10.03
CA LEU A 108 -3.46 4.68 -10.71
C LEU A 108 -2.20 4.65 -9.83
N LYS A 109 -2.32 5.01 -8.55
CA LYS A 109 -1.20 4.91 -7.59
C LYS A 109 -0.69 3.48 -7.46
N SER A 110 -1.58 2.51 -7.34
CA SER A 110 -1.22 1.09 -7.25
C SER A 110 -0.51 0.58 -8.50
N ALA A 111 -0.82 1.16 -9.67
CA ALA A 111 -0.13 0.89 -10.92
C ALA A 111 1.17 1.71 -11.13
N GLY A 112 1.58 2.51 -10.13
CA GLY A 112 2.77 3.36 -10.20
C GLY A 112 2.61 4.60 -11.11
N ILE A 113 1.38 4.92 -11.51
CA ILE A 113 1.10 6.08 -12.37
C ILE A 113 1.05 7.34 -11.50
N ARG A 114 1.79 8.36 -11.91
CA ARG A 114 1.85 9.66 -11.25
C ARG A 114 0.98 10.69 -11.98
N PRO A 115 0.60 11.83 -11.33
CA PRO A 115 -0.19 12.87 -11.97
C PRO A 115 0.41 13.39 -13.28
N GLU A 116 1.73 13.56 -13.33
CA GLU A 116 2.46 14.03 -14.51
C GLU A 116 2.33 13.05 -15.68
N THR A 117 2.52 11.77 -15.40
CA THR A 117 2.36 10.69 -16.40
C THR A 117 0.93 10.68 -16.96
N LEU A 118 -0.07 10.87 -16.10
CA LEU A 118 -1.47 10.92 -16.52
C LEU A 118 -1.75 12.16 -17.39
N ALA A 119 -1.15 13.32 -17.06
CA ALA A 119 -1.24 14.54 -17.85
C ALA A 119 -0.62 14.36 -19.23
N ASP A 120 0.51 13.67 -19.34
CA ASP A 120 1.15 13.33 -20.61
C ASP A 120 0.25 12.43 -21.46
N TYR A 121 -0.36 11.41 -20.87
CA TYR A 121 -1.34 10.56 -21.54
C TYR A 121 -2.58 11.33 -22.03
N ALA A 122 -3.05 12.33 -21.29
CA ALA A 122 -4.17 13.17 -21.71
C ALA A 122 -3.89 13.95 -23.00
N ASN A 123 -2.62 14.20 -23.32
CA ASN A 123 -2.20 14.88 -24.53
C ASN A 123 -1.92 13.93 -25.72
N ALA A 124 -2.02 12.61 -25.51
CA ALA A 124 -1.79 11.63 -26.56
C ALA A 124 -2.92 11.64 -27.62
N PRO A 125 -2.63 11.33 -28.90
CA PRO A 125 -3.66 11.22 -29.93
C PRO A 125 -4.71 10.17 -29.58
N GLY A 126 -5.99 10.55 -29.64
CA GLY A 126 -7.12 9.66 -29.32
C GLY A 126 -7.47 9.56 -27.83
N ALA A 127 -6.76 10.24 -26.95
CA ALA A 127 -7.10 10.30 -25.52
C ALA A 127 -8.31 11.22 -25.29
N ASP A 128 -9.10 10.90 -24.26
CA ASP A 128 -10.13 11.80 -23.73
C ASP A 128 -9.45 12.90 -22.89
N LYS A 129 -8.98 13.92 -23.58
CA LYS A 129 -8.16 15.00 -23.02
C LYS A 129 -8.82 15.68 -21.83
N ASP A 130 -10.12 15.97 -21.93
CA ASP A 130 -10.84 16.69 -20.89
C ASP A 130 -10.94 15.84 -19.62
N LYS A 131 -11.36 14.60 -19.76
CA LYS A 131 -11.52 13.68 -18.64
C LYS A 131 -10.18 13.33 -17.97
N LEU A 132 -9.17 12.97 -18.75
CA LEU A 132 -7.86 12.57 -18.21
C LEU A 132 -7.09 13.77 -17.67
N GLY A 133 -7.19 14.93 -18.35
CA GLY A 133 -6.58 16.18 -17.89
C GLY A 133 -7.17 16.66 -16.56
N GLU A 134 -8.50 16.64 -16.40
CA GLU A 134 -9.14 16.96 -15.14
C GLU A 134 -8.75 15.96 -14.03
N LEU A 135 -8.70 14.66 -14.34
CA LEU A 135 -8.27 13.66 -13.38
C LEU A 135 -6.82 13.87 -12.94
N ALA A 136 -5.92 14.24 -13.86
CA ALA A 136 -4.54 14.57 -13.53
C ALA A 136 -4.44 15.78 -12.60
N LEU A 137 -5.24 16.82 -12.84
CA LEU A 137 -5.32 18.00 -11.96
C LEU A 137 -5.81 17.65 -10.56
N ILE A 138 -6.91 16.88 -10.47
CA ILE A 138 -7.46 16.42 -9.18
C ILE A 138 -6.39 15.59 -8.45
N PHE A 139 -5.75 14.67 -9.16
CA PHE A 139 -4.73 13.80 -8.60
C PHE A 139 -3.51 14.59 -8.08
N GLY A 140 -2.99 15.56 -8.84
CA GLY A 140 -1.89 16.42 -8.41
C GLY A 140 -2.24 17.25 -7.17
N THR A 141 -3.45 17.81 -7.13
CA THR A 141 -3.93 18.56 -5.96
C THR A 141 -4.10 17.65 -4.75
N TYR A 142 -4.65 16.43 -4.95
CA TYR A 142 -4.75 15.43 -3.90
C TYR A 142 -3.36 15.08 -3.31
N GLU A 143 -2.35 14.83 -4.15
CA GLU A 143 -0.99 14.55 -3.69
C GLU A 143 -0.40 15.71 -2.87
N THR A 144 -0.66 16.95 -3.29
CA THR A 144 -0.23 18.15 -2.57
C THR A 144 -0.88 18.26 -1.19
N LEU A 145 -2.17 18.00 -1.09
CA LEU A 145 -2.90 18.01 0.18
C LEU A 145 -2.48 16.84 1.09
N LEU A 146 -2.26 15.67 0.50
CA LEU A 146 -1.82 14.48 1.21
C LEU A 146 -0.45 14.69 1.86
N ALA A 147 0.50 15.25 1.13
CA ALA A 147 1.86 15.51 1.62
C ALA A 147 1.91 16.40 2.88
N GLN A 148 0.86 17.20 3.11
CA GLN A 148 0.75 18.10 4.27
C GLN A 148 0.14 17.43 5.51
N THR A 149 -0.57 16.31 5.35
CA THR A 149 -1.45 15.79 6.40
C THR A 149 -1.22 14.33 6.78
N ALA A 150 -0.91 13.48 5.80
CA ALA A 150 -0.87 12.04 5.99
C ALA A 150 -0.04 11.36 4.88
N MET A 151 0.06 10.04 4.95
CA MET A 151 0.65 9.21 3.92
C MET A 151 -0.39 8.21 3.40
N ASP A 152 -0.43 8.01 2.10
CA ASP A 152 -1.26 6.96 1.50
C ASP A 152 -0.73 5.56 1.88
N PRO A 153 -1.59 4.56 2.10
CA PRO A 153 -1.14 3.20 2.38
C PRO A 153 -0.14 2.63 1.36
N GLY A 154 -0.34 2.91 0.05
CA GLY A 154 0.58 2.50 -1.00
C GLY A 154 1.96 3.17 -0.88
N ASP A 155 1.98 4.46 -0.56
CA ASP A 155 3.23 5.22 -0.36
C ASP A 155 4.02 4.72 0.85
N ARG A 156 3.34 4.20 1.88
CA ARG A 156 4.00 3.55 3.04
C ARG A 156 4.73 2.28 2.64
N VAL A 157 4.13 1.46 1.81
CA VAL A 157 4.79 0.24 1.30
C VAL A 157 6.00 0.61 0.45
N GLU A 158 5.89 1.63 -0.41
CA GLU A 158 7.01 2.14 -1.20
C GLU A 158 8.14 2.71 -0.31
N LEU A 159 7.79 3.49 0.71
CA LEU A 159 8.76 4.02 1.67
C LEU A 159 9.45 2.89 2.45
N ALA A 160 8.70 1.90 2.91
CA ALA A 160 9.25 0.73 3.57
C ALA A 160 10.19 -0.05 2.64
N ALA A 161 9.83 -0.21 1.36
CA ALA A 161 10.67 -0.87 0.36
C ALA A 161 11.98 -0.12 0.13
N LYS A 162 11.96 1.21 0.10
CA LYS A 162 13.18 2.06 0.02
C LYS A 162 14.04 1.99 1.29
N SER A 163 13.41 1.73 2.43
CA SER A 163 14.07 1.63 3.74
C SER A 163 14.47 0.19 4.08
N LEU A 164 14.30 -0.75 3.15
CA LEU A 164 14.65 -2.15 3.34
C LEU A 164 16.14 -2.28 3.66
N ASP A 165 16.43 -2.68 4.89
CA ASP A 165 17.77 -3.07 5.31
C ASP A 165 17.92 -4.60 5.21
N GLN A 166 19.00 -5.04 4.60
CA GLN A 166 19.35 -6.46 4.56
C GLN A 166 19.43 -7.07 5.96
N ALA A 167 19.71 -6.26 6.99
CA ALA A 167 19.78 -6.71 8.37
C ALA A 167 18.44 -7.28 8.89
N PHE A 168 17.29 -6.79 8.41
CA PHE A 168 15.99 -7.34 8.80
C PHE A 168 15.80 -8.79 8.32
N PHE A 169 16.31 -9.11 7.13
CA PHE A 169 16.18 -10.43 6.52
C PHE A 169 17.38 -11.36 6.79
N ALA A 170 18.44 -10.82 7.43
CA ALA A 170 19.63 -11.60 7.70
C ALA A 170 19.34 -12.84 8.54
N GLY A 171 19.75 -14.01 8.05
CA GLY A 171 19.49 -15.29 8.72
C GLY A 171 18.05 -15.79 8.68
N ARG A 172 17.18 -15.17 7.88
CA ARG A 172 15.79 -15.57 7.70
C ARG A 172 15.53 -16.03 6.27
N THR A 173 14.70 -17.04 6.10
CA THR A 173 14.19 -17.44 4.78
C THR A 173 12.81 -16.84 4.59
N VAL A 174 12.58 -16.23 3.43
CA VAL A 174 11.30 -15.62 3.07
C VAL A 174 10.56 -16.54 2.10
N TYR A 175 9.30 -16.78 2.39
CA TYR A 175 8.36 -17.53 1.54
C TYR A 175 7.23 -16.58 1.11
N ILE A 176 6.83 -16.65 -0.15
CA ILE A 176 5.76 -15.85 -0.76
C ILE A 176 4.75 -16.78 -1.42
#